data_e878fa435b45259584d656fd09ca1b22
#
_entry.id   e878fa435b45259584d656fd09ca1b22
#
_cell.length_a   1.000
_cell.length_b   1.000
_cell.length_c   1.000
_cell.angle_alpha   90.00
_cell.angle_beta   90.00
_cell.angle_gamma   90.00
#
_symmetry.space_group_name_H-M   'P 1'
#
loop_
_entity.id
_entity.type
_entity.pdbx_description
1 polymer ?
#
loop_
_entity_poly.entity_id
_entity_poly.type
_entity_poly.pdbx_seq_one_letter_code
_entity_poly.pdbx_strand_id
1 'polypeptide(L)'
;MIITKSWLNEWIDLSAISTDKLVKTLNSIGLEVDSVXTYXIPQKIVXGRVVECVKHPEADKLNICKVDVGTATHQIVCGASNVRAGLDVVVATVGAVMPDGMVIKPVKLRGVESEGMICSSREIGLGDVQDGIIELDSSIGKYSIGQEISTNSIFSDDIIEIELTANRGDCLSIRGIARDLSAAFDKPLRERNTKESEEKRVGIGRILTLSHENNLDVNIRYKAVDLKNLDLPFIVKLRLTQIEDKKESDVESLMLYATHSSGVILRAYSFGFFCAQNETMAKASLCRDENGXASIMXKDKKASIVGIIQEXDSKVAYNEGTXLIXATYIPPNVISKKMQEKKISAGSMYYRASRGSEPDLNQGLDYCISVIESNSDSLVFGGTIEVGEPHEDKMISVSKKEIDEIIGANIDKAKITKILKNLGFNTTKSSAESFVISVPKFRHDISNRQDIVEEIVRLVGIDNIPSKPFTFTEDNGLGDDYFRYKKRQTYRHKAAYSGFFESIHFVFDEKRVL
;
A
#
# COMPACT_ATOMS: atom_id res chain seq x y z
N MET A 1 6.23 1.59 4.90
CA MET A 1 4.98 1.82 4.12
C MET A 1 5.16 3.06 3.26
N ILE A 2 5.03 2.90 1.94
CA ILE A 2 5.18 4.01 0.99
C ILE A 2 3.80 4.55 0.63
N ILE A 3 3.63 5.86 0.72
CA ILE A 3 2.43 6.57 0.27
C ILE A 3 2.85 7.74 -0.61
N THR A 4 1.92 8.26 -1.40
CA THR A 4 2.11 9.56 -2.04
C THR A 4 0.92 10.45 -1.73
N LYS A 5 1.14 11.76 -1.76
CA LYS A 5 0.08 12.73 -1.48
C LYS A 5 -1.08 12.59 -2.46
N SER A 6 -0.78 12.40 -3.75
CA SER A 6 -1.83 12.23 -4.77
C SER A 6 -2.62 10.93 -4.58
N TRP A 7 -1.94 9.85 -4.15
CA TRP A 7 -2.59 8.55 -3.92
C TRP A 7 -3.53 8.63 -2.72
N LEU A 8 -3.06 9.25 -1.62
CA LEU A 8 -3.91 9.51 -0.44
C LEU A 8 -5.12 10.37 -0.83
N ASN A 9 -4.92 11.36 -1.72
CA ASN A 9 -5.98 12.28 -2.12
C ASN A 9 -7.14 11.59 -2.85
N GLU A 10 -6.93 10.37 -3.33
CA GLU A 10 -8.02 9.54 -3.89
C GLU A 10 -8.98 9.03 -2.81
N TRP A 11 -8.51 8.98 -1.56
CA TRP A 11 -9.29 8.44 -0.42
C TRP A 11 -9.76 9.53 0.55
N ILE A 12 -9.06 10.65 0.62
CA ILE A 12 -9.39 11.77 1.51
C ILE A 12 -8.95 13.09 0.84
N ASP A 13 -9.76 14.13 0.96
CA ASP A 13 -9.43 15.41 0.33
C ASP A 13 -8.25 16.10 1.03
N LEU A 14 -7.09 16.10 0.40
CA LEU A 14 -5.87 16.76 0.88
C LEU A 14 -5.53 18.02 0.08
N SER A 15 -6.45 18.51 -0.78
CA SER A 15 -6.18 19.64 -1.68
C SER A 15 -5.74 20.92 -0.94
N ALA A 16 -6.27 21.14 0.27
CA ALA A 16 -5.93 22.32 1.10
C ALA A 16 -4.84 22.03 2.14
N ILE A 17 -4.23 20.83 2.12
CA ILE A 17 -3.26 20.40 3.13
C ILE A 17 -1.85 20.42 2.48
N SER A 18 -0.94 21.20 3.03
CA SER A 18 0.46 21.20 2.57
C SER A 18 1.16 19.89 2.97
N THR A 19 2.23 19.54 2.28
CA THR A 19 3.01 18.35 2.62
C THR A 19 3.62 18.48 4.02
N ASP A 20 4.08 19.66 4.39
CA ASP A 20 4.61 19.91 5.74
C ASP A 20 3.56 19.64 6.81
N LYS A 21 2.33 20.11 6.60
CA LYS A 21 1.21 19.85 7.53
C LYS A 21 0.84 18.37 7.57
N LEU A 22 0.85 17.70 6.42
CA LEU A 22 0.58 16.26 6.32
C LEU A 22 1.61 15.46 7.12
N VAL A 23 2.90 15.74 6.92
CA VAL A 23 4.00 15.07 7.64
C VAL A 23 3.92 15.30 9.13
N LYS A 24 3.69 16.57 9.55
CA LYS A 24 3.54 16.93 10.95
C LYS A 24 2.37 16.17 11.60
N THR A 25 1.25 16.08 10.89
CA THR A 25 0.06 15.36 11.37
C THR A 25 0.32 13.85 11.49
N LEU A 26 0.94 13.25 10.48
CA LEU A 26 1.30 11.81 10.50
C LEU A 26 2.15 11.51 11.74
N ASN A 27 3.21 12.30 11.97
CA ASN A 27 4.08 12.14 13.15
C ASN A 27 3.29 12.33 14.45
N SER A 28 2.43 13.33 14.51
CA SER A 28 1.62 13.66 15.71
C SER A 28 0.68 12.51 16.10
N ILE A 29 0.12 11.80 15.13
CA ILE A 29 -0.80 10.68 15.40
C ILE A 29 -0.10 9.33 15.52
N GLY A 30 1.23 9.34 15.56
CA GLY A 30 2.03 8.14 15.82
C GLY A 30 2.42 7.34 14.57
N LEU A 31 2.26 7.92 13.38
CA LEU A 31 2.70 7.31 12.12
C LEU A 31 3.99 8.00 11.67
N GLU A 32 5.11 7.49 12.15
CA GLU A 32 6.42 8.13 12.01
C GLU A 32 6.87 8.20 10.55
N VAL A 33 7.08 9.43 10.05
CA VAL A 33 7.60 9.67 8.71
C VAL A 33 9.12 9.53 8.73
N ASP A 34 9.64 8.59 7.96
CA ASP A 34 11.07 8.34 7.83
C ASP A 34 11.70 9.28 6.80
N SER A 35 11.04 9.48 5.64
CA SER A 35 11.58 10.31 4.56
C SER A 35 10.48 10.85 3.65
N VAL A 36 10.82 11.94 2.96
CA VAL A 36 9.97 12.55 1.92
C VAL A 36 10.83 12.84 0.70
N UNK A 37 10.44 12.34 -0.37
CA UNK A 37 11.07 12.45 -1.56
C UNK A 37 10.18 13.00 -2.57
N THR A 38 10.79 13.63 -3.53
CA THR A 38 10.12 14.08 -4.77
C THR A 38 11.00 13.73 -5.97
N TYR A 39 10.38 13.71 -7.15
CA TYR A 39 11.16 13.52 -8.38
C TYR A 39 11.83 14.85 -8.78
N UNK A 40 12.74 14.87 -9.21
CA UNK A 40 13.40 15.82 -9.61
C UNK A 40 13.44 15.91 -11.03
N ILE A 41 12.53 16.13 -11.66
CA ILE A 41 12.39 16.21 -13.13
C ILE A 41 13.05 17.48 -13.67
N PRO A 42 13.96 17.38 -14.65
CA PRO A 42 14.60 18.56 -15.22
C PRO A 42 13.63 19.48 -15.97
N GLN A 43 14.04 20.71 -16.16
CA GLN A 43 13.31 21.70 -16.99
C GLN A 43 13.42 21.35 -18.47
N LYS A 44 12.49 21.86 -19.29
CA LYS A 44 12.40 21.66 -20.75
C LYS A 44 12.05 20.22 -21.12
N ILE A 45 11.31 19.56 -20.23
CA ILE A 45 10.74 18.23 -20.48
C ILE A 45 9.20 18.42 -20.45
N VAL A 46 8.59 18.16 -21.60
CA VAL A 46 7.19 18.57 -21.86
C VAL A 46 6.31 17.42 -22.33
N UNK A 47 5.05 17.35 -22.27
CA UNK A 47 4.20 16.53 -22.74
C UNK A 47 4.16 16.75 -24.13
N GLY A 48 4.28 15.95 -24.99
CA GLY A 48 4.23 15.98 -26.45
C GLY A 48 3.25 14.99 -27.05
N ARG A 49 2.95 15.17 -28.33
CA ARG A 49 2.08 14.21 -29.06
C ARG A 49 2.76 13.80 -30.36
N VAL A 50 2.89 12.50 -30.59
CA VAL A 50 3.43 11.96 -31.85
C VAL A 50 2.34 12.08 -32.92
N VAL A 51 2.54 13.01 -33.84
CA VAL A 51 1.58 13.28 -34.92
C VAL A 51 1.78 12.32 -36.07
N GLU A 52 3.04 11.98 -36.37
CA GLU A 52 3.42 11.10 -37.47
C GLU A 52 4.61 10.23 -37.04
N CYS A 53 4.63 9.00 -37.48
CA CYS A 53 5.72 8.06 -37.19
C CYS A 53 5.93 7.16 -38.39
N VAL A 54 7.13 7.21 -38.98
CA VAL A 54 7.50 6.41 -40.15
C VAL A 54 8.85 5.73 -39.91
N LYS A 55 9.07 4.60 -40.58
CA LYS A 55 10.34 3.86 -40.47
C LYS A 55 11.50 4.66 -41.04
N HIS A 56 12.66 4.57 -40.38
CA HIS A 56 13.89 5.17 -40.85
C HIS A 56 14.38 4.42 -42.12
N PRO A 57 14.73 5.13 -43.20
CA PRO A 57 15.11 4.46 -44.45
C PRO A 57 16.37 3.62 -44.39
N GLU A 58 17.30 3.94 -43.45
CA GLU A 58 18.61 3.27 -43.37
C GLU A 58 18.86 2.60 -42.01
N ALA A 59 17.83 2.43 -41.18
CA ALA A 59 18.00 1.84 -39.82
C ALA A 59 16.71 1.15 -39.36
N ASP A 60 16.71 -0.15 -39.42
CA ASP A 60 15.52 -0.97 -39.12
C ASP A 60 14.92 -0.76 -37.72
N LYS A 61 15.76 -0.37 -36.77
CA LYS A 61 15.34 -0.20 -35.38
C LYS A 61 14.93 1.24 -35.06
N LEU A 62 15.03 2.17 -36.03
CA LEU A 62 14.69 3.58 -35.80
C LEU A 62 13.41 3.96 -36.52
N ASN A 63 12.71 4.92 -35.92
CA ASN A 63 11.54 5.58 -36.50
C ASN A 63 11.79 7.08 -36.53
N ILE A 64 11.27 7.75 -37.56
CA ILE A 64 11.28 9.20 -37.69
C ILE A 64 9.91 9.70 -37.29
N CYS A 65 9.86 10.53 -36.25
CA CYS A 65 8.60 11.02 -35.69
C CYS A 65 8.47 12.53 -35.86
N LYS A 66 7.26 12.98 -36.13
CA LYS A 66 6.86 14.38 -36.02
C LYS A 66 6.13 14.52 -34.70
N VAL A 67 6.65 15.34 -33.81
CA VAL A 67 6.16 15.44 -32.42
C VAL A 67 5.75 16.88 -32.14
N ASP A 68 4.46 17.07 -31.85
CA ASP A 68 3.91 18.37 -31.43
C ASP A 68 4.29 18.59 -29.95
N VAL A 69 5.00 19.68 -29.67
CA VAL A 69 5.38 20.08 -28.31
C VAL A 69 4.70 21.39 -27.88
N GLY A 70 3.57 21.71 -28.54
CA GLY A 70 2.71 22.87 -28.20
C GLY A 70 3.13 24.15 -28.88
N THR A 71 4.42 24.49 -28.89
CA THR A 71 4.95 25.69 -29.53
C THR A 71 5.40 25.41 -30.97
N ALA A 72 5.67 24.16 -31.30
CA ALA A 72 6.21 23.74 -32.60
C ALA A 72 6.04 22.24 -32.77
N THR A 73 6.22 21.77 -34.02
CA THR A 73 6.32 20.34 -34.33
C THR A 73 7.78 20.05 -34.71
N HIS A 74 8.43 19.17 -33.92
CA HIS A 74 9.83 18.80 -34.13
C HIS A 74 9.95 17.42 -34.73
N GLN A 75 10.99 17.24 -35.57
CA GLN A 75 11.35 15.92 -36.05
C GLN A 75 12.28 15.27 -35.02
N ILE A 76 11.89 14.10 -34.53
CA ILE A 76 12.66 13.36 -33.52
C ILE A 76 12.81 11.91 -33.99
N VAL A 77 14.04 11.41 -34.01
CA VAL A 77 14.34 10.01 -34.32
C VAL A 77 14.28 9.20 -33.02
N CYS A 78 13.50 8.13 -33.01
CA CYS A 78 13.25 7.32 -31.81
C CYS A 78 13.49 5.84 -32.12
N GLY A 79 14.26 5.18 -31.23
CA GLY A 79 14.57 3.75 -31.33
C GLY A 79 13.67 2.84 -30.49
N ALA A 80 12.68 3.39 -29.81
CA ALA A 80 11.79 2.59 -28.96
C ALA A 80 10.83 1.76 -29.81
N SER A 81 10.60 0.52 -29.40
CA SER A 81 9.71 -0.42 -30.10
C SER A 81 8.24 -0.03 -29.99
N ASN A 82 7.88 0.75 -28.96
CA ASN A 82 6.49 1.12 -28.69
C ASN A 82 6.08 2.48 -29.31
N VAL A 83 6.99 3.20 -29.99
CA VAL A 83 6.66 4.49 -30.57
C VAL A 83 5.72 4.33 -31.77
N ARG A 84 4.67 5.17 -31.84
CA ARG A 84 3.70 5.18 -32.94
C ARG A 84 2.93 6.50 -32.95
N ALA A 85 2.31 6.82 -34.06
CA ALA A 85 1.48 8.01 -34.19
C ALA A 85 0.28 7.94 -33.23
N GLY A 86 -0.11 9.07 -32.69
CA GLY A 86 -1.25 9.20 -31.79
C GLY A 86 -0.92 9.13 -30.32
N LEU A 87 0.32 8.74 -29.96
CA LEU A 87 0.73 8.67 -28.55
C LEU A 87 0.99 10.04 -27.96
N ASP A 88 0.55 10.23 -26.72
CA ASP A 88 1.04 11.30 -25.86
C ASP A 88 2.29 10.78 -25.13
N VAL A 89 3.36 11.53 -25.21
CA VAL A 89 4.71 11.12 -24.80
C VAL A 89 5.38 12.23 -23.98
N VAL A 90 6.52 11.89 -23.42
CA VAL A 90 7.37 12.83 -22.68
C VAL A 90 8.55 13.18 -23.60
N VAL A 91 8.75 14.48 -23.86
CA VAL A 91 9.77 14.97 -24.78
C VAL A 91 10.78 15.87 -24.05
N ALA A 92 12.05 15.50 -24.12
CA ALA A 92 13.14 16.40 -23.72
C ALA A 92 13.45 17.29 -24.92
N THR A 93 13.15 18.59 -24.79
CA THR A 93 13.36 19.56 -25.87
C THR A 93 14.83 20.02 -25.88
N VAL A 94 15.24 20.64 -27.00
CA VAL A 94 16.60 21.15 -27.15
C VAL A 94 16.94 22.11 -26.00
N GLY A 95 18.08 21.88 -25.36
CA GLY A 95 18.54 22.63 -24.20
C GLY A 95 18.20 22.00 -22.86
N ALA A 96 17.42 20.93 -22.84
CA ALA A 96 17.18 20.16 -21.59
C ALA A 96 18.47 19.50 -21.13
N VAL A 97 18.70 19.47 -19.81
CA VAL A 97 19.84 18.77 -19.19
C VAL A 97 19.27 17.56 -18.44
N MET A 98 19.58 16.38 -18.93
CA MET A 98 19.06 15.13 -18.38
C MET A 98 19.70 14.82 -17.01
N PRO A 99 19.10 13.95 -16.18
CA PRO A 99 19.67 13.62 -14.86
C PRO A 99 21.11 13.08 -14.90
N ASP A 100 21.50 12.43 -15.99
CA ASP A 100 22.89 11.92 -16.18
C ASP A 100 23.87 13.01 -16.67
N GLY A 101 23.37 14.25 -16.87
CA GLY A 101 24.18 15.38 -17.34
C GLY A 101 24.17 15.57 -18.86
N MET A 102 23.52 14.68 -19.61
CA MET A 102 23.45 14.81 -21.08
C MET A 102 22.61 16.04 -21.46
N VAL A 103 23.18 16.90 -22.31
CA VAL A 103 22.47 18.08 -22.84
C VAL A 103 21.83 17.71 -24.17
N ILE A 104 20.51 17.96 -24.29
CA ILE A 104 19.78 17.68 -25.54
C ILE A 104 20.14 18.77 -26.58
N LYS A 105 20.63 18.31 -27.70
CA LYS A 105 21.03 19.16 -28.83
C LYS A 105 20.49 18.61 -30.15
N PRO A 106 20.31 19.43 -31.18
CA PRO A 106 20.02 18.89 -32.52
C PRO A 106 21.16 17.96 -32.94
N VAL A 107 20.80 16.78 -33.42
CA VAL A 107 21.79 15.76 -33.86
C VAL A 107 21.32 15.11 -35.16
N LYS A 108 22.23 14.46 -35.86
CA LYS A 108 21.89 13.63 -37.04
C LYS A 108 22.11 12.16 -36.66
N LEU A 109 21.04 11.38 -36.76
CA LEU A 109 21.04 9.93 -36.48
C LEU A 109 20.89 9.20 -37.81
N ARG A 110 21.95 8.53 -38.27
CA ARG A 110 21.98 7.86 -39.60
C ARG A 110 21.53 8.81 -40.72
N GLY A 111 22.02 10.05 -40.69
CA GLY A 111 21.75 11.04 -41.73
C GLY A 111 20.44 11.84 -41.57
N VAL A 112 19.58 11.49 -40.62
CA VAL A 112 18.28 12.16 -40.37
C VAL A 112 18.42 13.07 -39.15
N GLU A 113 17.97 14.32 -39.29
CA GLU A 113 18.00 15.31 -38.19
C GLU A 113 16.99 14.96 -37.12
N SER A 114 17.41 15.15 -35.86
CA SER A 114 16.58 14.92 -34.67
C SER A 114 16.73 16.11 -33.73
N GLU A 115 15.59 16.77 -33.39
CA GLU A 115 15.55 17.98 -32.56
C GLU A 115 14.83 17.69 -31.25
N GLY A 116 15.44 16.88 -30.38
CA GLY A 116 14.88 16.50 -29.11
C GLY A 116 14.96 15.01 -28.90
N MET A 117 14.40 14.53 -27.79
CA MET A 117 14.38 13.11 -27.45
C MET A 117 13.02 12.74 -26.83
N ILE A 118 12.41 11.67 -27.35
CA ILE A 118 11.23 11.08 -26.70
C ILE A 118 11.77 10.18 -25.59
N CYS A 119 11.34 10.41 -24.35
CA CYS A 119 11.98 9.86 -23.17
C CYS A 119 11.35 8.58 -22.65
N SER A 120 12.20 7.68 -22.18
CA SER A 120 11.79 6.59 -21.28
C SER A 120 11.70 7.12 -19.84
N SER A 121 11.08 6.33 -18.97
CA SER A 121 10.95 6.71 -17.56
C SER A 121 12.29 6.79 -16.83
N ARG A 122 13.23 5.91 -17.17
CA ARG A 122 14.58 5.93 -16.60
C ARG A 122 15.33 7.22 -16.91
N GLU A 123 15.19 7.68 -18.16
CA GLU A 123 15.92 8.87 -18.64
C GLU A 123 15.54 10.14 -17.88
N ILE A 124 14.34 10.21 -17.35
CA ILE A 124 13.89 11.40 -16.59
C ILE A 124 13.86 11.16 -15.07
N GLY A 125 14.41 10.05 -14.61
CA GLY A 125 14.57 9.78 -13.18
C GLY A 125 13.38 9.18 -12.47
N LEU A 126 12.42 8.58 -13.19
CA LEU A 126 11.24 7.95 -12.59
C LEU A 126 11.44 6.45 -12.27
N GLY A 127 12.59 5.88 -12.65
CA GLY A 127 12.81 4.44 -12.51
C GLY A 127 12.21 3.66 -13.68
N ASP A 128 11.96 2.38 -13.43
CA ASP A 128 11.52 1.41 -14.45
C ASP A 128 9.99 1.29 -14.51
N VAL A 129 9.33 2.36 -14.95
CA VAL A 129 7.85 2.41 -14.97
C VAL A 129 7.29 1.48 -16.05
N GLN A 130 7.88 1.50 -17.25
CA GLN A 130 7.46 0.65 -18.38
C GLN A 130 8.61 0.45 -19.36
N ASP A 131 8.47 -0.54 -20.20
CA ASP A 131 9.44 -0.78 -21.28
C ASP A 131 9.25 0.25 -22.39
N GLY A 132 10.37 0.73 -22.95
CA GLY A 132 10.35 1.72 -24.03
C GLY A 132 10.09 3.14 -23.52
N ILE A 133 9.49 3.95 -24.39
CA ILE A 133 9.15 5.35 -24.07
C ILE A 133 7.90 5.41 -23.19
N ILE A 134 7.77 6.53 -22.46
CA ILE A 134 6.57 6.78 -21.64
C ILE A 134 5.36 7.02 -22.56
N GLU A 135 4.30 6.28 -22.32
CA GLU A 135 2.98 6.50 -22.94
C GLU A 135 2.09 7.14 -21.88
N LEU A 136 1.73 8.40 -22.08
CA LEU A 136 0.88 9.15 -21.16
C LEU A 136 -0.60 8.89 -21.48
N ASP A 137 -1.44 8.98 -20.46
CA ASP A 137 -2.88 8.81 -20.57
C ASP A 137 -3.60 9.73 -19.56
N SER A 138 -4.92 9.67 -19.52
CA SER A 138 -5.75 10.54 -18.66
C SER A 138 -5.57 10.26 -17.15
N SER A 139 -4.87 9.19 -16.77
CA SER A 139 -4.66 8.85 -15.34
C SER A 139 -3.80 9.88 -14.60
N ILE A 140 -3.00 10.68 -15.33
CA ILE A 140 -2.19 11.75 -14.71
C ILE A 140 -2.99 13.06 -14.54
N GLY A 141 -4.31 13.03 -14.80
CA GLY A 141 -5.16 14.20 -14.74
C GLY A 141 -5.16 14.98 -16.06
N LYS A 142 -5.71 16.18 -16.05
CA LYS A 142 -5.74 17.04 -17.24
C LYS A 142 -4.35 17.63 -17.50
N TYR A 143 -3.95 17.66 -18.74
CA TYR A 143 -2.69 18.27 -19.18
C TYR A 143 -2.84 18.83 -20.60
N SER A 144 -1.93 19.71 -20.98
CA SER A 144 -1.88 20.30 -22.32
C SER A 144 -0.57 19.91 -23.00
N ILE A 145 -0.63 19.71 -24.32
CA ILE A 145 0.60 19.46 -25.10
C ILE A 145 1.48 20.72 -25.00
N GLY A 146 2.75 20.52 -24.72
CA GLY A 146 3.73 21.58 -24.48
C GLY A 146 3.90 21.96 -23.01
N GLN A 147 3.04 21.46 -22.14
CA GLN A 147 3.17 21.72 -20.70
C GLN A 147 4.42 21.03 -20.14
N GLU A 148 5.20 21.75 -19.32
CA GLU A 148 6.32 21.18 -18.56
C GLU A 148 5.76 20.07 -17.65
N ILE A 149 6.32 18.87 -17.73
CA ILE A 149 5.77 17.76 -16.93
C ILE A 149 6.00 17.96 -15.43
N SER A 150 7.04 18.70 -15.03
CA SER A 150 7.31 19.02 -13.63
C SER A 150 6.20 19.83 -12.96
N THR A 151 5.32 20.48 -13.76
CA THR A 151 4.19 21.25 -13.23
C THR A 151 2.94 20.38 -13.02
N ASN A 152 2.94 19.15 -13.53
CA ASN A 152 1.83 18.21 -13.32
C ASN A 152 1.96 17.59 -11.93
N SER A 153 0.86 17.54 -11.19
CA SER A 153 0.85 17.08 -9.78
C SER A 153 1.32 15.64 -9.57
N ILE A 154 1.23 14.80 -10.59
CA ILE A 154 1.68 13.41 -10.51
C ILE A 154 3.21 13.35 -10.56
N PHE A 155 3.83 14.15 -11.43
CA PHE A 155 5.30 14.18 -11.59
C PHE A 155 5.98 15.03 -10.52
N SER A 156 5.24 15.89 -9.84
CA SER A 156 5.72 16.68 -8.70
C SER A 156 5.19 16.16 -7.36
N ASP A 157 4.68 14.93 -7.34
CA ASP A 157 4.07 14.33 -6.15
C ASP A 157 5.11 14.10 -5.04
N ASP A 158 4.65 14.19 -3.81
CA ASP A 158 5.47 13.88 -2.63
C ASP A 158 5.33 12.39 -2.30
N ILE A 159 6.46 11.71 -2.29
CA ILE A 159 6.57 10.30 -1.92
C ILE A 159 7.01 10.26 -0.46
N ILE A 160 6.18 9.67 0.39
CA ILE A 160 6.40 9.68 1.83
C ILE A 160 6.59 8.24 2.31
N GLU A 161 7.70 7.97 3.00
CA GLU A 161 7.95 6.68 3.63
C GLU A 161 7.62 6.77 5.11
N ILE A 162 6.75 5.87 5.57
CA ILE A 162 6.29 5.78 6.96
C ILE A 162 6.85 4.50 7.57
N GLU A 163 7.50 4.61 8.72
CA GLU A 163 7.98 3.46 9.47
C GLU A 163 6.89 3.04 10.46
N LEU A 164 6.16 1.98 10.14
CA LEU A 164 5.05 1.49 10.96
C LEU A 164 5.53 0.47 11.98
N THR A 165 5.02 0.59 13.19
CA THR A 165 5.20 -0.44 14.23
C THR A 165 4.37 -1.69 13.86
N ALA A 166 4.80 -2.85 14.36
CA ALA A 166 4.19 -4.13 14.00
C ALA A 166 2.72 -4.26 14.41
N ASN A 167 2.27 -3.46 15.37
CA ASN A 167 0.88 -3.46 15.85
C ASN A 167 -0.08 -2.70 14.93
N ARG A 168 0.44 -1.90 13.99
CA ARG A 168 -0.39 -1.04 13.14
C ARG A 168 -0.53 -1.60 11.71
N GLY A 169 -0.90 -2.89 11.61
CA GLY A 169 -1.19 -3.54 10.32
C GLY A 169 -2.33 -2.88 9.55
N ASP A 170 -3.26 -2.24 10.25
CA ASP A 170 -4.35 -1.46 9.65
C ASP A 170 -3.84 -0.30 8.78
N CYS A 171 -2.63 0.18 9.03
CA CYS A 171 -2.00 1.28 8.28
C CYS A 171 -1.05 0.79 7.17
N LEU A 172 -1.02 -0.51 6.87
CA LEU A 172 -0.26 -1.06 5.74
C LEU A 172 -1.06 -0.94 4.43
N SER A 173 -1.75 0.18 4.26
CA SER A 173 -2.48 0.50 3.02
C SER A 173 -2.73 2.00 2.93
N ILE A 174 -2.96 2.48 1.71
CA ILE A 174 -3.33 3.88 1.47
C ILE A 174 -4.63 4.19 2.21
N ARG A 175 -5.63 3.31 2.09
CA ARG A 175 -6.93 3.47 2.76
C ARG A 175 -6.78 3.52 4.28
N GLY A 176 -5.93 2.66 4.85
CA GLY A 176 -5.70 2.63 6.30
C GLY A 176 -5.06 3.92 6.83
N ILE A 177 -4.07 4.44 6.11
CA ILE A 177 -3.45 5.75 6.44
C ILE A 177 -4.50 6.86 6.29
N ALA A 178 -5.27 6.84 5.21
CA ALA A 178 -6.33 7.84 4.96
C ALA A 178 -7.38 7.82 6.07
N ARG A 179 -7.70 6.65 6.60
CA ARG A 179 -8.64 6.48 7.72
C ARG A 179 -8.16 7.20 8.98
N ASP A 180 -6.89 7.04 9.33
CA ASP A 180 -6.30 7.74 10.46
C ASP A 180 -6.26 9.27 10.22
N LEU A 181 -5.90 9.69 9.00
CA LEU A 181 -5.90 11.10 8.62
C LEU A 181 -7.31 11.70 8.63
N SER A 182 -8.31 10.91 8.26
CA SER A 182 -9.73 11.31 8.32
C SER A 182 -10.11 11.74 9.75
N ALA A 183 -9.67 10.97 10.74
CA ALA A 183 -9.87 11.30 12.14
C ALA A 183 -9.08 12.55 12.55
N ALA A 184 -7.82 12.65 12.13
CA ALA A 184 -6.92 13.75 12.50
C ALA A 184 -7.37 15.10 11.92
N PHE A 185 -7.82 15.11 10.67
CA PHE A 185 -8.26 16.33 9.97
C PHE A 185 -9.76 16.59 10.10
N ASP A 186 -10.50 15.69 10.73
CA ASP A 186 -11.96 15.74 10.84
C ASP A 186 -12.61 15.90 9.44
N LYS A 187 -12.16 15.09 8.50
CA LYS A 187 -12.65 15.06 7.11
C LYS A 187 -13.13 13.64 6.77
N PRO A 188 -14.25 13.49 6.06
CA PRO A 188 -14.72 12.16 5.68
C PRO A 188 -13.82 11.51 4.62
N LEU A 189 -13.79 10.20 4.61
CA LEU A 189 -13.21 9.46 3.48
C LEU A 189 -14.09 9.67 2.26
N ARG A 190 -13.47 9.70 1.07
CA ARG A 190 -14.21 9.81 -0.19
C ARG A 190 -14.96 8.50 -0.44
N GLU A 191 -16.23 8.60 -0.76
CA GLU A 191 -17.05 7.45 -1.14
C GLU A 191 -16.70 7.04 -2.58
N ARG A 192 -16.51 5.76 -2.78
CA ARG A 192 -16.35 5.20 -4.12
C ARG A 192 -17.68 4.61 -4.57
N ASN A 193 -18.23 5.19 -5.63
CA ASN A 193 -19.41 4.63 -6.27
C ASN A 193 -18.99 3.37 -7.04
N THR A 194 -19.17 2.24 -6.41
CA THR A 194 -19.12 0.96 -7.12
C THR A 194 -20.43 0.90 -7.92
N LYS A 195 -20.36 1.13 -9.21
CA LYS A 195 -21.48 0.85 -10.09
C LYS A 195 -21.71 -0.66 -10.06
N GLU A 196 -22.76 -1.08 -9.39
CA GLU A 196 -23.26 -2.43 -9.59
C GLU A 196 -23.73 -2.47 -11.04
N SER A 197 -22.93 -3.03 -11.91
CA SER A 197 -23.39 -3.30 -13.27
C SER A 197 -24.34 -4.49 -13.18
N GLU A 198 -25.57 -4.16 -13.00
CA GLU A 198 -26.65 -5.13 -13.02
C GLU A 198 -26.86 -5.64 -14.44
N GLU A 199 -27.37 -6.76 -14.57
CA GLU A 199 -28.02 -7.43 -15.69
C GLU A 199 -27.19 -8.45 -16.46
N LYS A 200 -27.72 -9.65 -16.42
CA LYS A 200 -27.42 -10.79 -17.31
C LYS A 200 -25.99 -11.33 -17.25
N ARG A 201 -25.29 -11.18 -16.11
CA ARG A 201 -24.00 -11.82 -15.93
C ARG A 201 -24.21 -13.25 -15.46
N VAL A 202 -23.49 -14.16 -16.08
CA VAL A 202 -23.39 -15.56 -15.60
C VAL A 202 -22.84 -15.50 -14.18
N GLY A 203 -23.48 -16.20 -13.25
CA GLY A 203 -23.03 -16.24 -11.86
C GLY A 203 -21.76 -17.05 -11.68
N ILE A 204 -20.91 -16.65 -10.75
CA ILE A 204 -19.64 -17.33 -10.45
C ILE A 204 -19.86 -18.81 -10.09
N GLY A 205 -20.99 -19.13 -9.45
CA GLY A 205 -21.33 -20.51 -9.09
C GLY A 205 -21.53 -21.46 -10.27
N ARG A 206 -21.64 -20.94 -11.49
CA ARG A 206 -21.74 -21.77 -12.69
C ARG A 206 -20.37 -22.18 -13.24
N ILE A 207 -19.28 -21.51 -12.79
CA ILE A 207 -17.93 -21.82 -13.28
C ILE A 207 -16.98 -22.29 -12.18
N LEU A 208 -17.33 -22.05 -10.90
CA LEU A 208 -16.46 -22.42 -9.77
C LEU A 208 -17.27 -23.13 -8.69
N THR A 209 -16.82 -24.32 -8.29
CA THR A 209 -17.29 -25.03 -7.11
C THR A 209 -16.20 -24.98 -6.05
N LEU A 210 -16.54 -24.53 -4.84
CA LEU A 210 -15.61 -24.46 -3.72
C LEU A 210 -16.11 -25.34 -2.59
N SER A 211 -15.32 -26.35 -2.23
CA SER A 211 -15.55 -27.16 -1.03
C SER A 211 -14.62 -26.68 0.08
N HIS A 212 -15.03 -26.80 1.34
CA HIS A 212 -14.18 -26.38 2.44
C HIS A 212 -14.41 -27.21 3.70
N GLU A 213 -13.37 -27.34 4.49
CA GLU A 213 -13.45 -27.88 5.85
C GLU A 213 -14.07 -26.81 6.77
N ASN A 214 -14.61 -27.25 7.89
CA ASN A 214 -15.16 -26.38 8.93
C ASN A 214 -14.03 -25.90 9.87
N ASN A 215 -14.25 -24.77 10.51
CA ASN A 215 -13.39 -24.24 11.59
C ASN A 215 -11.94 -24.00 11.13
N LEU A 216 -11.78 -23.35 9.98
CA LEU A 216 -10.46 -23.03 9.43
C LEU A 216 -9.89 -21.69 9.91
N ASP A 217 -10.68 -20.88 10.60
CA ASP A 217 -10.30 -19.55 11.10
C ASP A 217 -9.82 -18.61 9.98
N VAL A 218 -10.40 -18.72 8.79
CA VAL A 218 -10.10 -17.84 7.65
C VAL A 218 -11.39 -17.33 7.03
N ASN A 219 -11.29 -16.14 6.42
CA ASN A 219 -12.37 -15.59 5.59
C ASN A 219 -11.84 -15.45 4.17
N ILE A 220 -12.60 -15.91 3.21
CA ILE A 220 -12.26 -15.84 1.79
C ILE A 220 -13.47 -15.38 0.99
N ARG A 221 -13.22 -14.55 0.00
CA ARG A 221 -14.20 -14.10 -0.99
C ARG A 221 -13.61 -14.28 -2.38
N TYR A 222 -14.36 -14.91 -3.25
CA TYR A 222 -13.95 -15.12 -4.66
C TYR A 222 -14.84 -14.32 -5.60
N LYS A 223 -14.18 -13.64 -6.53
CA LYS A 223 -14.79 -13.08 -7.73
C LYS A 223 -14.11 -13.76 -8.94
N ALA A 224 -14.83 -13.83 -10.04
CA ALA A 224 -14.28 -14.32 -11.30
C ALA A 224 -14.39 -13.24 -12.37
N VAL A 225 -13.35 -13.12 -13.19
CA VAL A 225 -13.26 -12.12 -14.25
C VAL A 225 -12.81 -12.82 -15.54
N ASP A 226 -13.53 -12.56 -16.63
CA ASP A 226 -13.08 -12.91 -17.97
C ASP A 226 -12.29 -11.71 -18.50
N LEU A 227 -10.97 -11.82 -18.35
CA LEU A 227 -10.03 -10.74 -18.61
C LEU A 227 -9.88 -10.51 -20.11
N LYS A 228 -9.95 -9.26 -20.56
CA LYS A 228 -9.80 -8.91 -21.96
C LYS A 228 -9.22 -7.50 -22.09
N ASN A 229 -8.11 -7.39 -22.84
CA ASN A 229 -7.47 -6.09 -23.15
C ASN A 229 -7.13 -5.27 -21.91
N LEU A 230 -6.58 -5.90 -20.86
CA LEU A 230 -6.12 -5.16 -19.67
C LEU A 230 -4.92 -4.29 -20.05
N ASP A 231 -5.04 -2.99 -19.83
CA ASP A 231 -3.97 -2.01 -20.03
C ASP A 231 -3.88 -1.14 -18.79
N LEU A 232 -2.89 -1.41 -17.96
CA LEU A 232 -2.72 -0.65 -16.71
C LEU A 232 -2.38 0.81 -17.04
N PRO A 233 -3.08 1.78 -16.43
CA PRO A 233 -2.80 3.19 -16.72
C PRO A 233 -1.44 3.61 -16.16
N PHE A 234 -0.90 4.67 -16.72
CA PHE A 234 0.45 5.17 -16.36
C PHE A 234 0.59 5.40 -14.87
N ILE A 235 -0.43 5.98 -14.21
CA ILE A 235 -0.37 6.27 -12.76
C ILE A 235 -0.19 4.99 -11.93
N VAL A 236 -0.83 3.89 -12.33
CA VAL A 236 -0.70 2.60 -11.63
C VAL A 236 0.73 2.07 -11.78
N LYS A 237 1.26 2.13 -13.01
CA LYS A 237 2.65 1.69 -13.31
C LYS A 237 3.66 2.52 -12.51
N LEU A 238 3.49 3.84 -12.47
CA LEU A 238 4.36 4.75 -11.73
C LEU A 238 4.35 4.43 -10.22
N ARG A 239 3.16 4.29 -9.64
CA ARG A 239 3.00 3.99 -8.21
C ARG A 239 3.59 2.63 -7.84
N LEU A 240 3.49 1.66 -8.73
CA LEU A 240 4.08 0.33 -8.51
C LEU A 240 5.61 0.40 -8.41
N THR A 241 6.27 1.26 -9.19
CA THR A 241 7.72 1.42 -9.09
C THR A 241 8.16 2.03 -7.75
N GLN A 242 7.25 2.72 -7.07
CA GLN A 242 7.54 3.34 -5.77
C GLN A 242 7.48 2.32 -4.62
N ILE A 243 6.72 1.25 -4.77
CA ILE A 243 6.39 0.35 -3.65
C ILE A 243 7.06 -1.02 -3.71
N GLU A 244 7.42 -1.52 -4.88
CA GLU A 244 8.03 -2.85 -5.01
C GLU A 244 8.64 -3.06 -6.39
N ASP A 245 9.45 -4.10 -6.50
CA ASP A 245 10.04 -4.54 -7.76
C ASP A 245 8.99 -5.03 -8.75
N LYS A 246 9.33 -4.94 -10.03
CA LYS A 246 8.49 -5.33 -11.15
C LYS A 246 7.97 -6.77 -11.01
N LYS A 247 6.69 -6.97 -11.18
CA LYS A 247 6.05 -8.29 -11.16
C LYS A 247 6.06 -8.95 -12.56
N GLU A 248 5.84 -10.26 -12.59
CA GLU A 248 5.90 -11.05 -13.82
C GLU A 248 4.77 -10.76 -14.80
N SER A 249 3.62 -10.29 -14.32
CA SER A 249 2.47 -9.98 -15.18
C SER A 249 1.71 -8.75 -14.69
N ASP A 250 0.92 -8.16 -15.57
CA ASP A 250 0.07 -7.00 -15.24
C ASP A 250 -0.99 -7.38 -14.20
N VAL A 251 -1.49 -8.62 -14.24
CA VAL A 251 -2.48 -9.10 -13.27
C VAL A 251 -1.85 -9.16 -11.87
N GLU A 252 -0.63 -9.71 -11.75
CA GLU A 252 0.08 -9.77 -10.46
C GLU A 252 0.38 -8.36 -9.95
N SER A 253 0.78 -7.46 -10.85
CA SER A 253 1.02 -6.04 -10.54
C SER A 253 -0.26 -5.37 -10.01
N LEU A 254 -1.39 -5.65 -10.64
CA LEU A 254 -2.68 -5.11 -10.22
C LEU A 254 -3.10 -5.64 -8.85
N MET A 255 -2.85 -6.93 -8.57
CA MET A 255 -3.15 -7.49 -7.24
C MET A 255 -2.33 -6.80 -6.15
N LEU A 256 -1.05 -6.55 -6.42
CA LEU A 256 -0.19 -5.80 -5.49
C LEU A 256 -0.70 -4.37 -5.29
N TYR A 257 -1.03 -3.68 -6.38
CA TYR A 257 -1.54 -2.31 -6.36
C TYR A 257 -2.83 -2.21 -5.54
N ALA A 258 -3.78 -3.12 -5.80
CA ALA A 258 -5.07 -3.14 -5.10
C ALA A 258 -4.91 -3.50 -3.62
N THR A 259 -3.98 -4.41 -3.29
CA THR A 259 -3.66 -4.76 -1.90
C THR A 259 -3.06 -3.55 -1.17
N HIS A 260 -2.10 -2.88 -1.79
CA HIS A 260 -1.46 -1.69 -1.20
C HIS A 260 -2.47 -0.55 -1.02
N SER A 261 -3.38 -0.39 -1.97
CA SER A 261 -4.41 0.67 -1.90
C SER A 261 -5.46 0.39 -0.82
N SER A 262 -5.99 -0.84 -0.77
CA SER A 262 -7.17 -1.20 0.05
C SER A 262 -6.85 -1.81 1.41
N GLY A 263 -5.68 -2.46 1.54
CA GLY A 263 -5.30 -3.21 2.74
C GLY A 263 -5.79 -4.65 2.75
N VAL A 264 -6.65 -5.02 1.82
CA VAL A 264 -7.13 -6.40 1.67
C VAL A 264 -6.08 -7.21 0.90
N ILE A 265 -5.75 -8.38 1.40
CA ILE A 265 -4.83 -9.28 0.69
C ILE A 265 -5.57 -9.88 -0.52
N LEU A 266 -5.15 -9.48 -1.71
CA LEU A 266 -5.74 -9.90 -2.98
C LEU A 266 -4.74 -10.72 -3.77
N ARG A 267 -5.20 -11.83 -4.31
CA ARG A 267 -4.41 -12.70 -5.19
C ARG A 267 -5.25 -13.15 -6.38
N ALA A 268 -4.62 -13.25 -7.52
CA ALA A 268 -5.24 -13.79 -8.74
C ALA A 268 -4.77 -15.22 -8.97
N TYR A 269 -5.69 -16.08 -9.32
CA TYR A 269 -5.43 -17.50 -9.59
C TYR A 269 -5.84 -17.85 -11.00
N SER A 270 -4.99 -18.62 -11.67
CA SER A 270 -5.29 -19.17 -12.99
C SER A 270 -6.51 -20.10 -12.90
N PHE A 271 -7.53 -19.78 -13.66
CA PHE A 271 -8.75 -20.61 -13.75
C PHE A 271 -8.39 -22.04 -14.18
N GLY A 272 -7.49 -22.16 -15.16
CA GLY A 272 -7.04 -23.45 -15.68
C GLY A 272 -6.35 -24.34 -14.64
N PHE A 273 -5.76 -23.75 -13.59
CA PHE A 273 -5.16 -24.53 -12.50
C PHE A 273 -6.21 -25.42 -11.82
N PHE A 274 -7.45 -24.93 -11.70
CA PHE A 274 -8.54 -25.60 -10.99
C PHE A 274 -9.46 -26.41 -11.92
N CYS A 275 -9.17 -26.44 -13.24
CA CYS A 275 -9.97 -27.21 -14.21
C CYS A 275 -9.27 -28.50 -14.57
N ALA A 276 -10.02 -29.62 -14.54
CA ALA A 276 -9.54 -30.88 -15.12
C ALA A 276 -9.59 -30.78 -16.65
N GLN A 277 -8.81 -31.60 -17.33
CA GLN A 277 -8.83 -31.65 -18.79
C GLN A 277 -10.26 -31.84 -19.30
N ASN A 278 -10.66 -30.98 -20.22
CA ASN A 278 -11.98 -31.00 -20.87
C ASN A 278 -13.15 -30.65 -19.94
N GLU A 279 -12.88 -30.09 -18.73
CA GLU A 279 -13.93 -29.56 -17.87
C GLU A 279 -14.02 -28.02 -18.02
N THR A 280 -15.23 -27.48 -17.94
CA THR A 280 -15.50 -26.04 -18.02
C THR A 280 -15.73 -25.43 -16.63
N MET A 281 -15.77 -26.28 -15.60
CA MET A 281 -15.99 -25.85 -14.22
C MET A 281 -14.72 -26.06 -13.39
N ALA A 282 -14.26 -24.99 -12.76
CA ALA A 282 -13.15 -25.02 -11.81
C ALA A 282 -13.63 -25.65 -10.50
N LYS A 283 -12.77 -26.45 -9.88
CA LYS A 283 -13.04 -27.10 -8.60
C LYS A 283 -11.88 -26.77 -7.65
N ALA A 284 -12.19 -26.00 -6.61
CA ALA A 284 -11.21 -25.66 -5.58
C ALA A 284 -11.65 -26.23 -4.24
N SER A 285 -10.70 -26.55 -3.40
CA SER A 285 -11.00 -26.93 -2.01
C SER A 285 -10.14 -26.10 -1.05
N LEU A 286 -10.72 -25.76 0.10
CA LEU A 286 -10.05 -25.08 1.19
C LEU A 286 -9.99 -26.05 2.37
N CYS A 287 -8.79 -26.47 2.73
CA CYS A 287 -8.58 -27.51 3.74
C CYS A 287 -7.27 -27.27 4.48
N ARG A 288 -7.08 -28.00 5.58
CA ARG A 288 -5.79 -28.03 6.27
C ARG A 288 -4.80 -28.87 5.49
N ASP A 289 -3.63 -28.33 5.30
CA ASP A 289 -2.52 -29.09 4.69
C ASP A 289 -1.78 -29.92 5.77
N GLU A 290 -0.70 -30.57 5.34
CA GLU A 290 0.14 -31.43 6.21
C GLU A 290 0.73 -30.71 7.41
N ASN A 291 0.80 -29.38 7.36
CA ASN A 291 1.31 -28.52 8.44
C ASN A 291 0.20 -27.85 9.24
N GLY A 292 -1.08 -28.10 8.90
CA GLY A 292 -2.22 -27.48 9.54
C GLY A 292 -2.54 -26.04 9.10
N UNK A 293 -2.02 -25.37 8.06
CA UNK A 293 -2.27 -24.23 7.52
C UNK A 293 -3.36 -24.34 6.61
N ALA A 294 -4.18 -23.42 6.65
CA ALA A 294 -5.31 -23.37 5.71
C ALA A 294 -4.78 -23.20 4.28
N SER A 295 -5.11 -24.09 3.38
CA SER A 295 -4.55 -24.13 2.02
C SER A 295 -5.64 -24.29 0.96
N ILE A 296 -5.41 -23.67 -0.20
CA ILE A 296 -6.28 -23.77 -1.39
C ILE A 296 -5.67 -24.81 -2.31
N MET A 297 -6.48 -25.79 -2.65
CA MET A 297 -6.03 -26.99 -3.38
C MET A 297 -6.86 -27.25 -4.63
N UNK A 298 -6.32 -27.68 -5.56
CA UNK A 298 -6.93 -28.25 -6.63
C UNK A 298 -6.67 -29.65 -6.54
N LYS A 299 -7.47 -30.60 -6.01
CA LYS A 299 -7.22 -32.00 -5.67
C LYS A 299 -6.00 -32.10 -4.71
N ASP A 300 -4.98 -32.83 -5.10
CA ASP A 300 -3.77 -33.00 -4.27
C ASP A 300 -2.72 -31.91 -4.54
N LYS A 301 -3.01 -30.98 -5.45
CA LYS A 301 -2.06 -29.93 -5.84
C LYS A 301 -2.36 -28.64 -5.10
N LYS A 302 -1.38 -28.11 -4.37
CA LYS A 302 -1.51 -26.90 -3.58
C LYS A 302 -1.41 -25.66 -4.49
N ALA A 303 -2.39 -24.75 -4.40
CA ALA A 303 -2.35 -23.46 -5.09
C ALA A 303 -1.72 -22.40 -4.20
N SER A 304 -2.05 -22.42 -2.90
CA SER A 304 -1.51 -21.44 -1.94
C SER A 304 -1.73 -21.91 -0.50
N ILE A 305 -0.94 -21.37 0.41
CA ILE A 305 -1.19 -21.38 1.85
C ILE A 305 -1.75 -19.99 2.18
N VAL A 306 -2.96 -19.94 2.70
CA VAL A 306 -3.70 -18.69 2.92
C VAL A 306 -2.92 -17.74 3.83
N GLY A 307 -2.67 -16.54 3.34
CA GLY A 307 -1.96 -15.49 4.09
C GLY A 307 -0.44 -15.64 4.12
N ILE A 308 0.13 -16.69 3.52
CA ILE A 308 1.56 -16.98 3.58
C ILE A 308 2.22 -16.93 2.19
N ILE A 309 1.84 -17.84 1.27
CA ILE A 309 2.51 -17.95 -0.03
C ILE A 309 1.57 -18.54 -1.09
N GLN A 310 1.77 -18.13 -2.35
CA GLN A 310 1.07 -18.67 -3.53
C GLN A 310 2.09 -19.34 -4.44
N GLU A 311 1.73 -20.54 -4.91
CA GLU A 311 2.59 -21.33 -5.80
C GLU A 311 2.63 -20.72 -7.20
N UNK A 312 3.52 -20.75 -7.69
CA UNK A 312 3.80 -20.16 -8.88
C UNK A 312 2.92 -20.49 -10.01
N ASP A 313 2.77 -21.82 -10.19
CA ASP A 313 1.93 -22.32 -11.28
C ASP A 313 0.42 -22.05 -11.10
N SER A 314 -0.02 -21.62 -9.95
CA SER A 314 -1.39 -21.16 -9.72
C SER A 314 -1.61 -19.68 -10.09
N LYS A 315 -0.53 -18.92 -10.33
CA LYS A 315 -0.60 -17.49 -10.65
C LYS A 315 -1.08 -17.27 -12.09
N VAL A 316 -1.60 -16.05 -12.33
CA VAL A 316 -2.07 -15.66 -13.66
C VAL A 316 -0.89 -15.07 -14.46
N ALA A 317 -0.47 -15.77 -15.50
CA ALA A 317 0.61 -15.35 -16.39
C ALA A 317 0.12 -14.88 -17.76
N TYR A 318 -1.20 -14.68 -17.90
CA TYR A 318 -1.85 -14.32 -19.18
C TYR A 318 -2.64 -13.02 -19.03
N ASN A 319 -2.87 -12.35 -20.15
CA ASN A 319 -3.62 -11.08 -20.20
C ASN A 319 -5.02 -11.23 -20.80
N GLU A 320 -5.40 -12.45 -21.19
CA GLU A 320 -6.74 -12.78 -21.71
C GLU A 320 -7.19 -14.13 -21.17
N GLY A 321 -8.47 -14.21 -20.76
CA GLY A 321 -9.07 -15.43 -20.21
C GLY A 321 -9.51 -15.25 -18.77
N THR A 322 -10.07 -16.33 -18.23
CA THR A 322 -10.69 -16.24 -16.89
C THR A 322 -9.67 -16.31 -15.75
N UNK A 323 -9.64 -15.38 -14.64
CA UNK A 323 -8.95 -15.30 -13.52
C UNK A 323 -9.86 -15.41 -12.42
N LEU A 324 -9.48 -16.00 -11.44
CA LEU A 324 -10.20 -15.96 -10.15
C LEU A 324 -9.47 -14.97 -9.26
N ILE A 325 -10.21 -14.11 -8.56
CA ILE A 325 -9.61 -13.16 -7.61
C ILE A 325 -10.07 -13.52 -6.21
N UNK A 326 -9.24 -13.69 -5.29
CA UNK A 326 -9.50 -14.09 -4.08
C UNK A 326 -9.11 -13.03 -3.21
N ALA A 327 -9.89 -12.64 -2.34
CA ALA A 327 -9.59 -11.80 -1.18
C ALA A 327 -9.55 -12.67 0.07
N THR A 328 -8.55 -12.50 0.89
CA THR A 328 -8.36 -13.38 2.06
C THR A 328 -8.08 -12.59 3.33
N TYR A 329 -8.56 -13.13 4.46
CA TYR A 329 -8.23 -12.64 5.80
C TYR A 329 -8.00 -13.83 6.71
N ILE A 330 -6.94 -13.74 7.53
CA ILE A 330 -6.66 -14.71 8.60
C ILE A 330 -6.22 -13.89 9.83
N PRO A 331 -6.75 -14.18 11.03
CA PRO A 331 -6.35 -13.43 12.22
C PRO A 331 -4.85 -13.52 12.47
N PRO A 332 -4.17 -12.40 12.79
CA PRO A 332 -2.71 -12.39 12.97
C PRO A 332 -2.20 -13.39 13.99
N ASN A 333 -2.91 -13.57 15.11
CA ASN A 333 -2.51 -14.50 16.15
C ASN A 333 -2.54 -15.97 15.68
N VAL A 334 -3.50 -16.31 14.82
CA VAL A 334 -3.64 -17.67 14.26
C VAL A 334 -2.46 -17.97 13.33
N ILE A 335 -2.18 -17.06 12.38
CA ILE A 335 -1.11 -17.28 11.40
C ILE A 335 0.28 -17.24 12.06
N SER A 336 0.50 -16.32 13.00
CA SER A 336 1.80 -16.18 13.67
C SER A 336 2.14 -17.41 14.51
N LYS A 337 1.16 -17.96 15.23
CA LYS A 337 1.33 -19.17 16.02
C LYS A 337 1.77 -20.35 15.13
N LYS A 338 1.09 -20.54 14.01
CA LYS A 338 1.42 -21.64 13.08
C LYS A 338 2.79 -21.47 12.45
N MET A 339 3.19 -20.24 12.12
CA MET A 339 4.52 -19.98 11.56
C MET A 339 5.65 -20.24 12.57
N GLN A 340 5.41 -19.98 13.85
CA GLN A 340 6.38 -20.31 14.92
C GLN A 340 6.54 -21.82 15.08
N GLU A 341 5.45 -22.56 14.96
CA GLU A 341 5.44 -24.02 15.13
C GLU A 341 6.03 -24.75 13.92
N LYS A 342 5.91 -24.18 12.73
CA LYS A 342 6.32 -24.81 11.47
C LYS A 342 7.26 -23.87 10.70
N LYS A 343 8.39 -24.39 10.27
CA LYS A 343 9.37 -23.63 9.48
C LYS A 343 8.93 -23.58 8.00
N ILE A 344 7.97 -22.71 7.70
CA ILE A 344 7.41 -22.55 6.36
C ILE A 344 8.03 -21.30 5.72
N SER A 345 8.39 -21.40 4.43
CA SER A 345 8.86 -20.23 3.67
C SER A 345 7.73 -19.21 3.54
N ALA A 346 8.02 -17.95 3.85
CA ALA A 346 7.04 -16.88 3.83
C ALA A 346 7.31 -15.91 2.68
N GLY A 347 6.24 -15.49 2.01
CA GLY A 347 6.30 -14.44 1.00
C GLY A 347 5.89 -13.08 1.57
N SER A 348 5.83 -12.08 0.71
CA SER A 348 5.42 -10.70 1.08
C SER A 348 3.99 -10.64 1.66
N MET A 349 3.15 -11.57 1.28
CA MET A 349 1.78 -11.71 1.79
C MET A 349 1.76 -11.90 3.32
N TYR A 350 2.68 -12.72 3.84
CA TYR A 350 2.78 -13.02 5.26
C TYR A 350 3.07 -11.77 6.09
N TYR A 351 3.86 -10.85 5.57
CA TYR A 351 4.18 -9.59 6.25
C TYR A 351 2.89 -8.83 6.61
N ARG A 352 1.94 -8.75 5.67
CA ARG A 352 0.64 -8.09 5.90
C ARG A 352 -0.26 -8.91 6.80
N ALA A 353 -0.36 -10.21 6.56
CA ALA A 353 -1.24 -11.11 7.31
C ALA A 353 -0.85 -11.16 8.79
N SER A 354 0.44 -11.23 9.09
CA SER A 354 0.95 -11.34 10.46
C SER A 354 0.75 -10.06 11.28
N ARG A 355 0.61 -8.91 10.61
CA ARG A 355 0.38 -7.61 11.27
C ARG A 355 -1.10 -7.22 11.34
N GLY A 356 -1.94 -7.94 10.64
CA GLY A 356 -3.38 -7.69 10.59
C GLY A 356 -3.80 -6.96 9.33
N SER A 357 -4.22 -7.71 8.31
CA SER A 357 -4.75 -7.14 7.07
C SER A 357 -6.21 -6.69 7.26
N GLU A 358 -6.75 -6.00 6.27
CA GLU A 358 -8.13 -5.49 6.27
C GLU A 358 -9.12 -6.64 6.18
N PRO A 359 -10.02 -6.79 7.18
CA PRO A 359 -11.02 -7.88 7.15
C PRO A 359 -12.25 -7.60 6.29
N ASP A 360 -12.46 -6.36 5.84
CA ASP A 360 -13.57 -6.02 4.93
C ASP A 360 -13.18 -6.42 3.50
N LEU A 361 -13.32 -7.70 3.19
CA LEU A 361 -12.86 -8.29 1.94
C LEU A 361 -13.60 -7.75 0.72
N ASN A 362 -14.88 -7.45 0.86
CA ASN A 362 -15.70 -6.94 -0.24
C ASN A 362 -15.19 -5.58 -0.71
N GLN A 363 -14.77 -4.73 0.20
CA GLN A 363 -14.21 -3.41 -0.11
C GLN A 363 -12.97 -3.54 -1.02
N GLY A 364 -12.07 -4.46 -0.69
CA GLY A 364 -10.86 -4.72 -1.49
C GLY A 364 -11.18 -5.31 -2.86
N LEU A 365 -12.12 -6.26 -2.90
CA LEU A 365 -12.57 -6.87 -4.18
C LEU A 365 -13.22 -5.82 -5.07
N ASP A 366 -14.12 -5.00 -4.52
CA ASP A 366 -14.82 -3.96 -5.29
C ASP A 366 -13.82 -2.94 -5.83
N TYR A 367 -12.82 -2.56 -5.03
CA TYR A 367 -11.74 -1.67 -5.50
C TYR A 367 -10.98 -2.28 -6.66
N CYS A 368 -10.54 -3.54 -6.52
CA CYS A 368 -9.78 -4.25 -7.55
C CYS A 368 -10.60 -4.37 -8.85
N ILE A 369 -11.85 -4.78 -8.72
CA ILE A 369 -12.77 -4.93 -9.86
C ILE A 369 -12.96 -3.57 -10.56
N SER A 370 -13.11 -2.48 -9.80
CA SER A 370 -13.28 -1.15 -10.39
C SER A 370 -12.07 -0.73 -11.23
N VAL A 371 -10.85 -1.08 -10.79
CA VAL A 371 -9.64 -0.79 -11.55
C VAL A 371 -9.61 -1.64 -12.84
N ILE A 372 -9.99 -2.91 -12.76
CA ILE A 372 -10.06 -3.79 -13.93
C ILE A 372 -11.08 -3.24 -14.95
N GLU A 373 -12.29 -2.93 -14.49
CA GLU A 373 -13.38 -2.47 -15.38
C GLU A 373 -13.07 -1.11 -16.03
N SER A 374 -12.35 -0.24 -15.33
CA SER A 374 -11.96 1.07 -15.86
C SER A 374 -10.84 0.99 -16.92
N ASN A 375 -10.08 -0.12 -16.94
CA ASN A 375 -8.86 -0.23 -17.75
C ASN A 375 -8.83 -1.47 -18.64
N SER A 376 -10.00 -2.05 -18.94
CA SER A 376 -10.11 -3.24 -19.78
C SER A 376 -11.52 -3.38 -20.36
N ASP A 377 -11.68 -4.32 -21.28
CA ASP A 377 -12.97 -4.75 -21.81
C ASP A 377 -13.47 -6.00 -21.10
N SER A 378 -12.96 -6.28 -19.91
CA SER A 378 -13.22 -7.50 -19.15
C SER A 378 -14.65 -7.60 -18.66
N LEU A 379 -15.14 -8.83 -18.50
CA LEU A 379 -16.47 -9.12 -17.96
C LEU A 379 -16.33 -9.77 -16.60
N VAL A 380 -17.05 -9.24 -15.62
CA VAL A 380 -17.04 -9.76 -14.25
C VAL A 380 -18.24 -10.70 -14.08
N PHE A 381 -18.00 -11.91 -13.60
CA PHE A 381 -19.07 -12.87 -13.29
C PHE A 381 -19.90 -12.37 -12.11
N GLY A 382 -21.20 -12.66 -12.13
CA GLY A 382 -22.11 -12.20 -11.08
C GLY A 382 -21.87 -12.91 -9.75
N GLY A 383 -22.10 -12.18 -8.67
CA GLY A 383 -22.02 -12.72 -7.32
C GLY A 383 -20.61 -12.91 -6.78
N THR A 384 -20.53 -13.50 -5.61
CA THR A 384 -19.29 -13.75 -4.86
C THR A 384 -19.44 -15.09 -4.16
N ILE A 385 -18.41 -15.93 -4.16
CA ILE A 385 -18.39 -17.15 -3.33
C ILE A 385 -17.67 -16.78 -2.03
N GLU A 386 -18.32 -17.06 -0.90
CA GLU A 386 -17.84 -16.67 0.42
C GLU A 386 -17.62 -17.89 1.31
N VAL A 387 -16.50 -17.89 2.05
CA VAL A 387 -16.19 -18.90 3.07
C VAL A 387 -15.73 -18.17 4.32
N GLY A 388 -16.14 -18.68 5.46
CA GLY A 388 -15.74 -18.18 6.79
C GLY A 388 -16.89 -17.54 7.54
N GLU A 389 -16.76 -17.53 8.85
CA GLU A 389 -17.75 -16.98 9.76
C GLU A 389 -17.39 -15.54 10.15
N PRO A 390 -18.37 -14.69 10.42
CA PRO A 390 -18.09 -13.35 10.94
C PRO A 390 -17.34 -13.43 12.27
N HIS A 391 -16.35 -12.56 12.44
CA HIS A 391 -15.63 -12.46 13.70
C HIS A 391 -16.47 -11.71 14.73
N GLU A 392 -16.37 -12.14 16.00
CA GLU A 392 -17.09 -11.53 17.11
C GLU A 392 -16.62 -10.09 17.33
N ASP A 393 -17.54 -9.23 17.76
CA ASP A 393 -17.21 -7.85 18.14
C ASP A 393 -16.48 -7.85 19.48
N LYS A 394 -15.35 -7.16 19.51
CA LYS A 394 -14.58 -6.95 20.74
C LYS A 394 -15.13 -5.72 21.45
N MET A 395 -15.58 -5.90 22.68
CA MET A 395 -16.19 -4.83 23.49
C MET A 395 -15.26 -4.46 24.64
N ILE A 396 -15.04 -3.17 24.85
CA ILE A 396 -14.22 -2.66 25.95
C ILE A 396 -15.02 -1.61 26.72
N SER A 397 -15.07 -1.77 28.05
CA SER A 397 -15.68 -0.78 28.96
C SER A 397 -14.58 0.09 29.57
N VAL A 398 -14.77 1.41 29.55
CA VAL A 398 -13.85 2.35 30.17
C VAL A 398 -14.64 3.53 30.75
N SER A 399 -14.26 4.01 31.93
CA SER A 399 -14.91 5.17 32.54
C SER A 399 -14.20 6.47 32.14
N LYS A 400 -14.94 7.56 32.15
CA LYS A 400 -14.39 8.92 31.94
C LYS A 400 -13.25 9.21 32.95
N LYS A 401 -13.47 8.78 34.21
CA LYS A 401 -12.49 8.94 35.28
C LYS A 401 -11.16 8.23 34.95
N GLU A 402 -11.23 6.97 34.50
CA GLU A 402 -10.04 6.20 34.09
C GLU A 402 -9.30 6.87 32.95
N ILE A 403 -10.03 7.40 31.96
CA ILE A 403 -9.43 8.10 30.82
C ILE A 403 -8.64 9.33 31.35
N ASP A 404 -9.28 10.16 32.15
CA ASP A 404 -8.65 11.38 32.68
C ASP A 404 -7.45 11.06 33.58
N GLU A 405 -7.55 10.03 34.42
CA GLU A 405 -6.46 9.61 35.32
C GLU A 405 -5.24 9.12 34.55
N ILE A 406 -5.44 8.31 33.52
CA ILE A 406 -4.33 7.78 32.70
C ILE A 406 -3.69 8.90 31.89
N ILE A 407 -4.49 9.80 31.30
CA ILE A 407 -3.99 10.93 30.50
C ILE A 407 -3.32 12.00 31.41
N GLY A 408 -3.84 12.18 32.60
CA GLY A 408 -3.39 13.22 33.53
C GLY A 408 -4.03 14.60 33.28
N ALA A 409 -5.10 14.62 32.49
CA ALA A 409 -5.84 15.85 32.15
C ALA A 409 -7.31 15.53 31.94
N ASN A 410 -8.17 16.51 32.16
CA ASN A 410 -9.59 16.37 31.90
C ASN A 410 -9.87 16.59 30.42
N ILE A 411 -10.33 15.57 29.72
CA ILE A 411 -10.70 15.63 28.30
C ILE A 411 -12.22 15.65 28.21
N ASP A 412 -12.75 16.61 27.48
CA ASP A 412 -14.20 16.75 27.32
C ASP A 412 -14.81 15.49 26.71
N LYS A 413 -15.91 15.04 27.29
CA LYS A 413 -16.64 13.83 26.87
C LYS A 413 -17.05 13.89 25.40
N ALA A 414 -17.52 15.05 24.94
CA ALA A 414 -17.90 15.23 23.53
C ALA A 414 -16.70 15.03 22.60
N LYS A 415 -15.53 15.52 23.02
CA LYS A 415 -14.28 15.34 22.26
C LYS A 415 -13.87 13.87 22.20
N ILE A 416 -13.96 13.15 23.33
CA ILE A 416 -13.67 11.70 23.39
C ILE A 416 -14.59 10.95 22.42
N THR A 417 -15.89 11.21 22.48
CA THR A 417 -16.90 10.56 21.64
C THR A 417 -16.62 10.80 20.16
N LYS A 418 -16.29 12.03 19.80
CA LYS A 418 -15.99 12.42 18.42
C LYS A 418 -14.73 11.71 17.89
N ILE A 419 -13.66 11.70 18.71
CA ILE A 419 -12.40 11.00 18.36
C ILE A 419 -12.68 9.51 18.09
N LEU A 420 -13.37 8.85 19.01
CA LEU A 420 -13.66 7.42 18.89
C LEU A 420 -14.49 7.15 17.63
N LYS A 421 -15.52 7.94 17.38
CA LYS A 421 -16.38 7.80 16.20
C LYS A 421 -15.56 7.97 14.92
N ASN A 422 -14.71 9.02 14.85
CA ASN A 422 -13.91 9.31 13.66
C ASN A 422 -12.87 8.20 13.38
N LEU A 423 -12.43 7.49 14.42
CA LEU A 423 -11.51 6.35 14.29
C LEU A 423 -12.23 5.02 13.98
N GLY A 424 -13.57 5.04 13.91
CA GLY A 424 -14.36 3.85 13.59
C GLY A 424 -14.81 3.04 14.79
N PHE A 425 -14.55 3.50 16.02
CA PHE A 425 -15.04 2.85 17.23
C PHE A 425 -16.52 3.23 17.43
N ASN A 426 -17.35 2.25 17.71
CA ASN A 426 -18.76 2.49 18.01
C ASN A 426 -18.98 2.47 19.52
N THR A 427 -19.57 3.55 20.06
CA THR A 427 -19.99 3.60 21.45
C THR A 427 -21.39 2.99 21.52
N THR A 428 -21.48 1.75 21.99
CA THR A 428 -22.75 1.02 22.07
C THR A 428 -23.58 1.46 23.26
N LYS A 429 -22.91 1.83 24.35
CA LYS A 429 -23.58 2.40 25.53
C LYS A 429 -22.71 3.54 26.09
N SER A 430 -23.34 4.62 26.46
CA SER A 430 -22.67 5.75 27.08
C SER A 430 -23.54 6.29 28.21
N SER A 431 -22.94 6.46 29.37
CA SER A 431 -23.54 7.15 30.51
C SER A 431 -22.78 8.43 30.81
N ALA A 432 -23.16 9.14 31.86
CA ALA A 432 -22.42 10.32 32.28
C ALA A 432 -20.94 10.00 32.60
N GLU A 433 -20.69 8.78 33.08
CA GLU A 433 -19.38 8.38 33.64
C GLU A 433 -18.65 7.27 32.88
N SER A 434 -19.30 6.60 31.93
CA SER A 434 -18.68 5.41 31.29
C SER A 434 -19.08 5.25 29.82
N PHE A 435 -18.24 4.49 29.11
CA PHE A 435 -18.41 4.11 27.71
C PHE A 435 -18.29 2.58 27.58
N VAL A 436 -19.14 1.97 26.75
CA VAL A 436 -18.95 0.61 26.27
C VAL A 436 -18.68 0.74 24.76
N ILE A 437 -17.50 0.34 24.34
CA ILE A 437 -16.95 0.66 23.02
C ILE A 437 -16.75 -0.64 22.23
N SER A 438 -17.29 -0.68 21.00
CA SER A 438 -17.02 -1.75 20.04
C SER A 438 -15.80 -1.38 19.21
N VAL A 439 -14.77 -2.23 19.24
CA VAL A 439 -13.50 -2.03 18.52
C VAL A 439 -13.71 -2.37 17.04
N PRO A 440 -13.27 -1.50 16.10
CA PRO A 440 -13.38 -1.86 14.68
C PRO A 440 -12.53 -3.09 14.36
N LYS A 441 -13.02 -3.94 13.48
CA LYS A 441 -12.40 -5.25 13.18
C LYS A 441 -11.01 -5.13 12.55
N PHE A 442 -10.69 -4.00 11.94
CA PHE A 442 -9.35 -3.76 11.37
C PHE A 442 -8.31 -3.38 12.43
N ARG A 443 -8.71 -3.09 13.68
CA ARG A 443 -7.78 -2.75 14.77
C ARG A 443 -7.50 -4.00 15.60
N HIS A 444 -6.52 -4.78 15.15
CA HIS A 444 -6.11 -6.04 15.79
C HIS A 444 -5.33 -5.82 17.08
N ASP A 445 -4.76 -4.63 17.23
CA ASP A 445 -3.89 -4.25 18.33
C ASP A 445 -4.65 -3.78 19.58
N ILE A 446 -5.91 -3.39 19.44
CA ILE A 446 -6.69 -2.81 20.55
C ILE A 446 -7.28 -3.98 21.37
N SER A 447 -6.86 -4.11 22.63
CA SER A 447 -7.28 -5.23 23.48
C SER A 447 -7.76 -4.83 24.88
N ASN A 448 -7.45 -3.61 25.33
CA ASN A 448 -7.73 -3.20 26.71
C ASN A 448 -8.01 -1.69 26.80
N ARG A 449 -8.31 -1.23 28.02
CA ARG A 449 -8.65 0.17 28.30
C ARG A 449 -7.51 1.14 27.96
N GLN A 450 -6.28 0.72 28.27
CA GLN A 450 -5.09 1.54 28.01
C GLN A 450 -4.92 1.80 26.50
N ASP A 451 -5.23 0.80 25.67
CA ASP A 451 -5.20 0.96 24.21
C ASP A 451 -6.21 2.01 23.73
N ILE A 452 -7.43 1.99 24.32
CA ILE A 452 -8.47 3.00 24.00
C ILE A 452 -7.96 4.41 24.42
N VAL A 453 -7.38 4.52 25.60
CA VAL A 453 -6.85 5.81 26.09
C VAL A 453 -5.73 6.32 25.17
N GLU A 454 -4.87 5.43 24.71
CA GLU A 454 -3.81 5.79 23.75
C GLU A 454 -4.40 6.34 22.44
N GLU A 455 -5.47 5.74 21.92
CA GLU A 455 -6.15 6.25 20.73
C GLU A 455 -6.68 7.67 20.94
N ILE A 456 -7.21 7.95 22.11
CA ILE A 456 -7.69 9.29 22.46
C ILE A 456 -6.52 10.28 22.54
N VAL A 457 -5.43 9.91 23.22
CA VAL A 457 -4.26 10.76 23.42
C VAL A 457 -3.60 11.14 22.09
N ARG A 458 -3.41 10.17 21.19
CA ARG A 458 -2.73 10.45 19.93
C ARG A 458 -3.52 11.41 19.04
N LEU A 459 -4.84 11.43 19.16
CA LEU A 459 -5.70 12.37 18.41
C LEU A 459 -5.86 13.71 19.13
N VAL A 460 -5.86 13.73 20.47
CA VAL A 460 -5.79 14.98 21.25
C VAL A 460 -4.46 15.68 20.96
N GLY A 461 -3.40 14.92 20.83
CA GLY A 461 -2.03 15.41 20.65
C GLY A 461 -1.32 15.56 22.00
N ILE A 462 -0.20 14.89 22.18
CA ILE A 462 0.53 14.87 23.45
C ILE A 462 0.98 16.28 23.88
N ASP A 463 1.27 17.16 22.91
CA ASP A 463 1.67 18.54 23.18
C ASP A 463 0.54 19.38 23.76
N ASN A 464 -0.71 18.90 23.66
CA ASN A 464 -1.89 19.59 24.20
C ASN A 464 -2.22 19.14 25.63
N ILE A 465 -1.42 18.22 26.20
CA ILE A 465 -1.60 17.72 27.58
C ILE A 465 -0.61 18.47 28.46
N PRO A 466 -1.09 19.24 29.47
CA PRO A 466 -0.18 20.02 30.31
C PRO A 466 0.74 19.13 31.13
N SER A 467 2.02 19.46 31.11
CA SER A 467 3.02 18.82 31.96
C SER A 467 2.80 19.19 33.42
N LYS A 468 2.91 18.24 34.32
CA LYS A 468 2.76 18.47 35.76
C LYS A 468 4.01 17.96 36.48
N PRO A 469 4.47 18.67 37.52
CA PRO A 469 5.59 18.19 38.33
C PRO A 469 5.27 16.82 38.93
N PHE A 470 6.24 15.92 38.92
CA PHE A 470 6.10 14.62 39.58
C PHE A 470 6.19 14.86 41.11
N THR A 471 5.20 14.40 41.85
CA THR A 471 5.12 14.59 43.29
C THR A 471 5.35 13.24 43.99
N PHE A 472 6.38 13.18 44.79
CA PHE A 472 6.67 11.99 45.59
C PHE A 472 5.93 12.13 46.91
N THR A 473 5.14 11.14 47.26
CA THR A 473 4.39 11.07 48.52
C THR A 473 5.09 10.17 49.55
N GLU A 474 6.11 9.50 49.12
CA GLU A 474 6.84 8.55 49.97
C GLU A 474 8.16 9.15 50.43
N ASP A 475 8.58 8.78 51.63
CA ASP A 475 9.89 9.18 52.17
C ASP A 475 11.00 8.48 51.36
N ASN A 476 12.09 9.18 51.19
CA ASN A 476 13.23 8.68 50.46
C ASN A 476 14.01 7.65 51.32
N GLY A 477 13.81 6.37 51.01
CA GLY A 477 14.52 5.29 51.71
C GLY A 477 15.83 4.94 50.99
N LEU A 478 16.96 5.42 51.52
CA LEU A 478 18.27 5.10 50.96
C LEU A 478 18.73 3.72 51.44
N GLY A 479 18.41 2.68 50.63
CA GLY A 479 18.78 1.30 50.91
C GLY A 479 20.14 0.92 50.32
N ASP A 480 20.51 -0.31 50.49
CA ASP A 480 21.79 -0.88 50.01
C ASP A 480 22.00 -0.70 48.50
N ASP A 481 20.92 -0.75 47.73
CA ASP A 481 20.99 -0.58 46.27
C ASP A 481 21.46 0.82 45.90
N TYR A 482 21.06 1.85 46.65
CA TYR A 482 21.55 3.19 46.45
C TYR A 482 23.06 3.27 46.68
N PHE A 483 23.53 2.66 47.75
CA PHE A 483 24.97 2.67 48.08
C PHE A 483 25.79 1.86 47.06
N ARG A 484 25.24 0.73 46.57
CA ARG A 484 25.83 -0.02 45.47
C ARG A 484 25.93 0.82 44.19
N TYR A 485 24.86 1.54 43.89
CA TYR A 485 24.83 2.45 42.72
C TYR A 485 25.91 3.53 42.86
N LYS A 486 25.98 4.18 44.01
CA LYS A 486 26.99 5.23 44.26
C LYS A 486 28.42 4.66 44.13
N LYS A 487 28.66 3.50 44.68
CA LYS A 487 29.97 2.83 44.59
C LYS A 487 30.30 2.51 43.10
N ARG A 488 29.35 2.01 42.37
CA ARG A 488 29.50 1.76 40.90
C ARG A 488 29.86 3.03 40.16
N GLN A 489 29.18 4.13 40.45
CA GLN A 489 29.45 5.43 39.82
C GLN A 489 30.90 5.88 40.15
N THR A 490 31.34 5.70 41.37
CA THR A 490 32.71 6.04 41.76
C THR A 490 33.74 5.25 40.93
N TYR A 491 33.52 3.95 40.77
CA TYR A 491 34.41 3.11 39.94
C TYR A 491 34.40 3.52 38.46
N ARG A 492 33.24 3.81 37.95
CA ARG A 492 33.09 4.27 36.53
C ARG A 492 33.88 5.57 36.31
N HIS A 493 33.74 6.53 37.22
CA HIS A 493 34.46 7.81 37.12
C HIS A 493 35.98 7.60 37.23
N LYS A 494 36.43 6.74 38.19
CA LYS A 494 37.85 6.43 38.32
C LYS A 494 38.41 5.80 37.03
N ALA A 495 37.69 4.85 36.44
CA ALA A 495 38.10 4.23 35.20
C ALA A 495 38.20 5.28 34.07
N ALA A 496 37.18 6.13 33.95
CA ALA A 496 37.15 7.20 32.93
C ALA A 496 38.34 8.16 33.10
N TYR A 497 38.62 8.57 34.34
CA TYR A 497 39.76 9.47 34.62
C TYR A 497 41.11 8.78 34.35
N SER A 498 41.12 7.43 34.37
CA SER A 498 42.32 6.64 34.04
C SER A 498 42.44 6.33 32.55
N GLY A 499 41.57 6.93 31.71
CA GLY A 499 41.63 6.79 30.25
C GLY A 499 40.85 5.63 29.65
N PHE A 500 40.01 4.96 30.44
CA PHE A 500 39.15 3.89 29.92
C PHE A 500 37.85 4.47 29.34
N PHE A 501 37.35 3.88 28.27
CA PHE A 501 36.06 4.20 27.69
C PHE A 501 35.03 3.12 28.10
N GLU A 502 33.85 3.56 28.52
CA GLU A 502 32.75 2.65 28.79
C GLU A 502 32.02 2.34 27.47
N SER A 503 31.74 1.08 27.24
CA SER A 503 30.97 0.66 26.08
C SER A 503 29.75 -0.13 26.54
N ILE A 504 28.67 -0.01 25.77
CA ILE A 504 27.43 -0.75 25.98
C ILE A 504 27.30 -1.73 24.82
N HIS A 505 27.17 -2.99 25.16
CA HIS A 505 27.08 -4.09 24.19
C HIS A 505 25.68 -4.70 24.21
N PHE A 506 25.35 -5.40 23.16
CA PHE A 506 24.15 -6.23 23.13
C PHE A 506 24.28 -7.33 24.20
N VAL A 507 23.17 -7.66 24.82
CA VAL A 507 23.13 -8.68 25.90
C VAL A 507 23.52 -10.07 25.36
N PHE A 508 23.11 -10.36 24.13
CA PHE A 508 23.38 -11.64 23.47
C PHE A 508 24.41 -11.47 22.36
N ASP A 509 25.39 -12.32 22.32
CA ASP A 509 26.42 -12.34 21.29
C ASP A 509 26.86 -13.79 21.05
N GLU A 510 27.54 -14.01 19.94
CA GLU A 510 28.06 -15.36 19.65
C GLU A 510 29.16 -15.74 20.65
N LYS A 511 29.13 -16.97 21.10
CA LYS A 511 30.09 -17.51 22.06
C LYS A 511 31.56 -17.31 21.62
N ARG A 512 31.81 -17.36 20.33
CA ARG A 512 33.15 -17.18 19.76
C ARG A 512 33.71 -15.75 19.91
N VAL A 513 32.86 -14.78 20.20
CA VAL A 513 33.25 -13.37 20.35
C VAL A 513 33.65 -13.06 21.78
N LEU A 514 33.19 -13.86 22.75
CA LEU A 514 33.53 -13.76 24.17
C LEU A 514 34.81 -14.51 24.48
#